data_e11a8ef439a8f21a766630f90081cc42
#
_entry.id   e11a8ef439a8f21a766630f90081cc42
#
_cell.length_a   1.000
_cell.length_b   1.000
_cell.length_c   1.000
_cell.angle_alpha   90.00
_cell.angle_beta   90.00
_cell.angle_gamma   90.00
#
_symmetry.space_group_name_H-M   'P 1'
#
loop_
_entity.id
_entity.type
_entity.pdbx_description
1 polymer ?
#
loop_
_entity_poly.entity_id
_entity_poly.type
_entity_poly.pdbx_seq_one_letter_code
_entity_poly.pdbx_strand_id
1 'polypeptide(L)'
;MKFNEYVKEYRIKYFKNLDKFAKIIGVTKTMWRKIERGINPPPKKTLLKKFASLTHMLGYEEAQMYQLAKRWTPSEDTNTGNHILLSEYSKAEWREALIKENTPDYTIPKEWSKSN
;
A
#
# COMPACT_ATOMS: atom_id res chain seq x y z
N MET A 1 7.82 9.44 7.74
CA MET A 1 7.50 8.00 7.67
C MET A 1 6.85 7.67 6.35
N LYS A 2 7.18 6.54 5.80
CA LYS A 2 6.61 6.12 4.52
C LYS A 2 5.36 5.30 4.74
N PHE A 3 4.53 5.26 3.71
CA PHE A 3 3.28 4.49 3.77
C PHE A 3 3.52 3.04 4.21
N ASN A 4 4.49 2.39 3.58
CA ASN A 4 4.75 0.98 3.87
C ASN A 4 5.18 0.76 5.32
N GLU A 5 5.91 1.70 5.89
CA GLU A 5 6.31 1.61 7.29
C GLU A 5 5.12 1.82 8.22
N TYR A 6 4.28 2.75 7.86
CA TYR A 6 3.11 3.10 8.65
C TYR A 6 2.15 1.90 8.79
N VAL A 7 1.81 1.29 7.66
CA VAL A 7 0.89 0.16 7.70
C VAL A 7 1.53 -1.05 8.38
N LYS A 8 2.82 -1.22 8.23
CA LYS A 8 3.50 -2.34 8.88
C LYS A 8 3.43 -2.20 10.39
N GLU A 9 3.64 -1.00 10.91
CA GLU A 9 3.58 -0.78 12.34
C GLU A 9 2.21 -1.10 12.91
N TYR A 10 1.15 -0.64 12.23
CA TYR A 10 -0.20 -0.92 12.70
C TYR A 10 -0.53 -2.40 12.59
N ARG A 11 -0.11 -3.03 11.51
CA ARG A 11 -0.38 -4.46 11.35
C ARG A 11 0.29 -5.26 12.46
N ILE A 12 1.55 -5.00 12.74
CA ILE A 12 2.30 -5.74 13.76
C ILE A 12 1.68 -5.54 15.13
N LYS A 13 1.17 -4.36 15.40
CA LYS A 13 0.57 -4.06 16.68
C LYS A 13 -0.62 -4.95 16.98
N TYR A 14 -1.42 -5.26 15.97
CA TYR A 14 -2.64 -6.03 16.15
C TYR A 14 -2.59 -7.43 15.56
N PHE A 15 -1.74 -7.66 14.57
CA PHE A 15 -1.64 -8.94 13.87
C PHE A 15 -0.18 -9.26 13.62
N LYS A 16 0.41 -9.99 14.54
CA LYS A 16 1.81 -10.35 14.36
C LYS A 16 2.00 -11.39 13.28
N ASN A 17 1.01 -12.25 13.10
CA ASN A 17 1.08 -13.29 12.08
C ASN A 17 0.60 -12.75 10.74
N LEU A 18 1.55 -12.58 9.82
CA LEU A 18 1.25 -12.00 8.53
C LEU A 18 0.28 -12.87 7.71
N ASP A 19 0.42 -14.17 7.82
CA ASP A 19 -0.43 -15.09 7.07
C ASP A 19 -1.89 -14.96 7.50
N LYS A 20 -2.13 -14.94 8.80
CA LYS A 20 -3.49 -14.76 9.30
C LYS A 20 -4.05 -13.40 8.90
N PHE A 21 -3.23 -12.38 9.00
CA PHE A 21 -3.66 -11.05 8.65
C PHE A 21 -4.08 -10.98 7.18
N ALA A 22 -3.26 -11.55 6.30
CA ALA A 22 -3.54 -11.50 4.88
C ALA A 22 -4.86 -12.19 4.56
N LYS A 23 -5.14 -13.31 5.21
CA LYS A 23 -6.40 -14.01 5.01
C LYS A 23 -7.59 -13.17 5.46
N ILE A 24 -7.46 -12.50 6.59
CA ILE A 24 -8.54 -11.68 7.12
C ILE A 24 -8.83 -10.51 6.21
N ILE A 25 -7.80 -9.84 5.74
CA ILE A 25 -7.99 -8.66 4.91
C ILE A 25 -8.32 -9.02 3.45
N GLY A 26 -8.04 -10.26 3.05
CA GLY A 26 -8.45 -10.74 1.74
C GLY A 26 -7.40 -10.61 0.65
N VAL A 27 -6.12 -10.69 1.01
CA VAL A 27 -5.04 -10.66 0.04
C VAL A 27 -4.09 -11.82 0.30
N THR A 28 -3.15 -12.03 -0.61
CA THR A 28 -2.15 -13.05 -0.38
C THR A 28 -1.08 -12.50 0.55
N LYS A 29 -0.43 -13.41 1.26
CA LYS A 29 0.68 -13.05 2.12
C LYS A 29 1.79 -12.37 1.33
N THR A 30 2.07 -12.89 0.16
CA THR A 30 3.12 -12.34 -0.69
C THR A 30 2.80 -10.91 -1.11
N MET A 31 1.56 -10.67 -1.49
CA MET A 31 1.15 -9.34 -1.89
C MET A 31 1.32 -8.33 -0.75
N TRP A 32 0.83 -8.70 0.44
CA TRP A 32 0.93 -7.76 1.55
C TRP A 32 2.37 -7.54 1.98
N ARG A 33 3.20 -8.60 1.95
CA ARG A 33 4.60 -8.44 2.27
C ARG A 33 5.27 -7.42 1.33
N LYS A 34 4.94 -7.48 0.06
CA LYS A 34 5.50 -6.54 -0.90
C LYS A 34 5.03 -5.13 -0.65
N ILE A 35 3.79 -4.98 -0.19
CA ILE A 35 3.30 -3.66 0.20
C ILE A 35 4.11 -3.11 1.36
N GLU A 36 4.35 -3.94 2.37
CA GLU A 36 5.11 -3.50 3.54
C GLU A 36 6.56 -3.21 3.23
N ARG A 37 7.09 -3.83 2.19
CA ARG A 37 8.47 -3.59 1.78
C ARG A 37 8.60 -2.43 0.80
N GLY A 38 7.50 -1.84 0.42
CA GLY A 38 7.55 -0.71 -0.50
C GLY A 38 7.72 -1.10 -1.95
N ILE A 39 7.54 -2.37 -2.27
CA ILE A 39 7.67 -2.85 -3.63
C ILE A 39 6.37 -2.64 -4.41
N ASN A 40 5.25 -3.00 -3.78
CA ASN A 40 3.94 -2.78 -4.38
C ASN A 40 3.35 -1.48 -3.87
N PRO A 41 2.55 -0.81 -4.68
CA PRO A 41 1.90 0.43 -4.26
C PRO A 41 0.81 0.17 -3.24
N PRO A 42 0.31 1.22 -2.60
CA PRO A 42 -0.81 1.07 -1.68
C PRO A 42 -1.99 0.41 -2.38
N PRO A 43 -2.71 -0.45 -1.67
CA PRO A 43 -3.89 -1.07 -2.26
C PRO A 43 -5.02 -0.06 -2.40
N LYS A 44 -6.10 -0.49 -3.03
CA LYS A 44 -7.23 0.40 -3.26
C LYS A 44 -7.84 0.85 -1.94
N LYS A 45 -8.56 1.95 -2.03
CA LYS A 45 -9.10 2.61 -0.85
C LYS A 45 -10.01 1.71 -0.02
N THR A 46 -10.84 0.90 -0.68
CA THR A 46 -11.75 0.02 0.05
C THR A 46 -10.97 -0.94 0.95
N LEU A 47 -9.85 -1.43 0.48
CA LEU A 47 -9.02 -2.33 1.26
C LEU A 47 -8.32 -1.58 2.38
N LEU A 48 -7.89 -0.36 2.13
CA LEU A 48 -7.27 0.46 3.17
C LEU A 48 -8.27 0.82 4.26
N LYS A 49 -9.53 1.04 3.90
CA LYS A 49 -10.56 1.28 4.90
C LYS A 49 -10.75 0.07 5.79
N LYS A 50 -10.75 -1.11 5.19
CA LYS A 50 -10.84 -2.34 5.95
C LYS A 50 -9.64 -2.48 6.88
N PHE A 51 -8.46 -2.16 6.37
CA PHE A 51 -7.25 -2.19 7.19
C PHE A 51 -7.35 -1.25 8.38
N ALA A 52 -7.81 -0.03 8.15
CA ALA A 52 -7.95 0.94 9.23
C ALA A 52 -8.90 0.44 10.30
N SER A 53 -10.00 -0.19 9.87
CA SER A 53 -10.96 -0.74 10.81
C SER A 53 -10.37 -1.89 11.62
N LEU A 54 -9.66 -2.78 10.94
CA LEU A 54 -9.05 -3.93 11.60
C LEU A 54 -7.97 -3.54 12.60
N THR A 55 -7.29 -2.44 12.35
CA THR A 55 -6.23 -1.98 13.23
C THR A 55 -6.67 -0.84 14.14
N HIS A 56 -7.96 -0.61 14.21
CA HIS A 56 -8.56 0.36 15.15
C HIS A 56 -7.98 1.76 15.01
N MET A 57 -7.74 2.20 13.78
CA MET A 57 -7.24 3.54 13.54
C MET A 57 -8.28 4.59 13.90
N LEU A 58 -7.82 5.63 14.54
CA LEU A 58 -8.66 6.81 14.74
C LEU A 58 -8.75 7.58 13.43
N GLY A 59 -9.70 8.50 13.35
CA GLY A 59 -9.92 9.24 12.11
C GLY A 59 -8.68 9.93 11.59
N TYR A 60 -7.93 10.57 12.47
CA TYR A 60 -6.73 11.28 12.02
C TYR A 60 -5.62 10.30 11.60
N GLU A 61 -5.60 9.12 12.20
CA GLU A 61 -4.63 8.10 11.82
C GLU A 61 -4.93 7.55 10.44
N GLU A 62 -6.21 7.33 10.18
CA GLU A 62 -6.63 6.86 8.87
C GLU A 62 -6.35 7.93 7.81
N ALA A 63 -6.61 9.19 8.11
CA ALA A 63 -6.31 10.28 7.19
C ALA A 63 -4.81 10.36 6.89
N GLN A 64 -3.99 10.16 7.91
CA GLN A 64 -2.55 10.16 7.72
C GLN A 64 -2.12 9.01 6.79
N MET A 65 -2.73 7.85 6.95
CA MET A 65 -2.45 6.72 6.08
C MET A 65 -2.72 7.07 4.63
N TYR A 66 -3.85 7.71 4.36
CA TYR A 66 -4.17 8.11 2.99
C TYR A 66 -3.20 9.14 2.44
N GLN A 67 -2.77 10.08 3.27
CA GLN A 67 -1.79 11.07 2.85
C GLN A 67 -0.46 10.41 2.47
N LEU A 68 -0.04 9.45 3.27
CA LEU A 68 1.19 8.73 2.98
C LEU A 68 1.06 7.88 1.73
N ALA A 69 -0.10 7.26 1.53
CA ALA A 69 -0.35 6.47 0.34
C ALA A 69 -0.26 7.33 -0.92
N LYS A 70 -0.75 8.54 -0.82
CA LYS A 70 -0.71 9.47 -1.93
C LYS A 70 0.71 9.84 -2.33
N ARG A 71 1.60 9.88 -1.36
CA ARG A 71 3.00 10.23 -1.58
C ARG A 71 3.88 9.02 -1.85
N TRP A 72 3.28 7.86 -1.93
CA TRP A 72 4.04 6.64 -2.09
C TRP A 72 4.89 6.64 -3.36
N THR A 73 6.10 6.12 -3.24
CA THR A 73 6.97 5.84 -4.37
C THR A 73 7.59 4.48 -4.14
N PRO A 74 7.95 3.78 -5.22
CA PRO A 74 8.60 2.49 -5.06
C PRO A 74 9.88 2.59 -4.24
N SER A 75 10.12 1.58 -3.43
CA SER A 75 11.33 1.55 -2.62
C SER A 75 12.53 1.30 -3.52
N GLU A 76 13.58 2.08 -3.30
CA GLU A 76 14.81 1.92 -4.06
C GLU A 76 15.80 1.02 -3.34
N ASP A 77 15.45 0.58 -2.15
CA ASP A 77 16.34 -0.22 -1.35
C ASP A 77 16.29 -1.70 -1.66
N THR A 78 15.38 -2.10 -2.51
CA THR A 78 15.22 -3.51 -2.81
C THR A 78 16.26 -3.90 -3.85
N ASN A 79 17.31 -4.54 -3.40
CA ASN A 79 18.34 -5.02 -4.29
C ASN A 79 18.04 -6.43 -4.74
N THR A 80 16.83 -6.63 -5.20
CA THR A 80 16.38 -7.92 -5.65
C THR A 80 16.10 -7.86 -7.12
N GLY A 81 15.73 -8.98 -7.70
CA GLY A 81 15.30 -9.00 -9.07
C GLY A 81 14.12 -8.07 -9.32
N ASN A 82 13.30 -7.89 -8.30
CA ASN A 82 12.17 -6.98 -8.42
C ASN A 82 12.62 -5.54 -8.61
N HIS A 83 13.70 -5.20 -7.96
CA HIS A 83 14.25 -3.87 -8.11
C HIS A 83 14.66 -3.63 -9.56
N ILE A 84 15.28 -4.62 -10.17
CA ILE A 84 15.69 -4.49 -11.56
C ILE A 84 14.49 -4.28 -12.46
N LEU A 85 13.42 -5.02 -12.21
CA LEU A 85 12.21 -4.85 -12.98
C LEU A 85 11.64 -3.46 -12.83
N LEU A 86 11.62 -2.97 -11.61
CA LEU A 86 11.09 -1.65 -11.36
C LEU A 86 11.91 -0.56 -12.04
N SER A 87 13.21 -0.79 -12.15
CA SER A 87 14.06 0.22 -12.76
C SER A 87 13.89 0.29 -14.28
N GLU A 88 13.28 -0.74 -14.88
CA GLU A 88 13.02 -0.72 -16.31
C GLU A 88 11.77 0.08 -16.64
N TYR A 89 10.98 0.40 -15.65
CA TYR A 89 9.79 1.20 -15.86
C TYR A 89 9.98 2.54 -15.17
N SER A 90 9.55 3.60 -15.81
CA SER A 90 9.47 4.85 -15.11
C SER A 90 8.42 4.70 -14.03
N LYS A 91 8.50 5.54 -13.01
CA LYS A 91 7.50 5.49 -11.94
C LYS A 91 6.10 5.65 -12.47
N ALA A 92 5.95 6.48 -13.49
CA ALA A 92 4.64 6.72 -14.08
C ALA A 92 4.14 5.47 -14.80
N GLU A 93 5.01 4.83 -15.57
CA GLU A 93 4.62 3.64 -16.30
C GLU A 93 4.23 2.52 -15.38
N TRP A 94 4.99 2.34 -14.33
CA TRP A 94 4.72 1.27 -13.40
C TRP A 94 3.39 1.47 -12.70
N ARG A 95 3.14 2.68 -12.28
CA ARG A 95 1.90 3.03 -11.62
C ARG A 95 0.73 2.85 -12.56
N GLU A 96 0.91 3.25 -13.81
CA GLU A 96 -0.14 3.11 -14.81
C GLU A 96 -0.47 1.67 -15.08
N ALA A 97 0.54 0.82 -15.18
CA ALA A 97 0.31 -0.60 -15.40
C ALA A 97 -0.50 -1.20 -14.28
N LEU A 98 -0.19 -0.84 -13.05
CA LEU A 98 -0.94 -1.34 -11.89
C LEU A 98 -2.37 -0.84 -11.91
N ILE A 99 -2.55 0.40 -12.27
CA ILE A 99 -3.88 0.98 -12.34
C ILE A 99 -4.75 0.24 -13.34
N LYS A 100 -4.18 -0.11 -14.48
CA LYS A 100 -4.93 -0.83 -15.48
C LYS A 100 -5.32 -2.23 -15.03
N GLU A 101 -4.45 -2.86 -14.27
CA GLU A 101 -4.71 -4.23 -13.82
C GLU A 101 -5.61 -4.27 -12.61
N ASN A 102 -5.57 -3.25 -11.79
CA ASN A 102 -6.33 -3.26 -10.57
C ASN A 102 -7.70 -2.67 -10.80
N THR A 103 -7.98 -1.58 -10.22
CA THR A 103 -9.31 -1.01 -10.33
C THR A 103 -9.19 0.49 -10.50
N PRO A 104 -10.22 1.10 -11.03
CA PRO A 104 -10.27 2.56 -11.07
C PRO A 104 -10.12 3.17 -9.68
N ASP A 105 -10.49 2.43 -8.64
CA ASP A 105 -10.38 2.94 -7.28
C ASP A 105 -8.97 3.31 -6.90
N TYR A 106 -8.02 2.55 -7.40
CA TYR A 106 -6.65 2.84 -7.08
C TYR A 106 -6.20 4.15 -7.70
N THR A 107 -6.66 4.39 -8.91
CA THR A 107 -6.35 5.60 -9.65
C THR A 107 -7.12 6.76 -9.13
N ILE A 108 -8.29 6.47 -8.62
CA ILE A 108 -9.24 7.48 -8.27
C ILE A 108 -9.46 7.64 -6.80
N PRO A 109 -8.56 7.51 -5.91
CA PRO A 109 -8.92 8.07 -4.63
C PRO A 109 -8.97 9.57 -4.83
N LYS A 110 -10.12 10.04 -5.23
CA LYS A 110 -10.29 11.47 -5.48
C LYS A 110 -9.94 12.29 -4.25
N GLU A 111 -10.20 11.70 -3.10
CA GLU A 111 -9.78 12.34 -1.86
C GLU A 111 -8.28 12.49 -1.81
N TRP A 112 -7.57 11.58 -2.47
CA TRP A 112 -6.13 11.67 -2.54
C TRP A 112 -5.70 12.66 -3.61
N SER A 113 -6.45 12.70 -4.70
CA SER A 113 -6.12 13.57 -5.83
C SER A 113 -6.43 15.01 -5.58
N LYS A 114 -7.49 15.27 -4.86
CA LYS A 114 -7.95 16.62 -4.63
C LYS A 114 -6.97 17.49 -3.91
N SER A 115 -6.12 16.87 -3.15
CA SER A 115 -5.14 17.65 -2.42
C SER A 115 -3.91 17.95 -3.26
N ASN A 116 -3.92 17.58 -4.48
CA ASN A 116 -2.81 17.92 -5.38
C ASN A 116 -2.91 19.37 -5.83
#